data_96f3098a17a25bd9ee1fa53bff8fe6c4
#
_entry.id   96f3098a17a25bd9ee1fa53bff8fe6c4
#
_cell.length_a   1.000
_cell.length_b   1.000
_cell.length_c   1.000
_cell.angle_alpha   90.00
_cell.angle_beta   90.00
_cell.angle_gamma   90.00
#
_symmetry.space_group_name_H-M   'P 1'
#
loop_
_entity.id
_entity.type
_entity.pdbx_description
1 polymer ?
#
loop_
_entity_poly.entity_id
_entity_poly.type
_entity_poly.pdbx_seq_one_letter_code
_entity_poly.pdbx_strand_id
1 'polypeptide(L)'
;TSGHVPITDEKKIVGKIPSEISLEEGYDAASLCADLTIATLLTISDIKKLIPVNVIGFVNSSPDFKDQPNVLNGFTDKLDEFFSEKPTRSAVGVSSLPLNVCVEVQAVFYINE
;
A
#
# COMPACT_ATOMS: atom_id res chain seq x y z
N THR A 1 5.97 7.94 -5.72
CA THR A 1 4.63 8.51 -5.55
C THR A 1 4.48 9.12 -4.17
N SER A 2 3.49 9.99 -4.02
CA SER A 2 2.98 10.35 -2.71
C SER A 2 2.29 9.13 -2.09
N GLY A 3 1.93 9.23 -0.80
CA GLY A 3 1.21 8.15 -0.15
C GLY A 3 -0.17 7.93 -0.77
N HIS A 4 -0.47 6.70 -1.13
CA HIS A 4 -1.81 6.31 -1.60
C HIS A 4 -2.58 5.70 -0.44
N VAL A 5 -3.87 6.02 -0.38
CA VAL A 5 -4.79 5.57 0.68
C VAL A 5 -5.92 4.75 0.07
N PRO A 6 -6.54 3.84 0.85
CA PRO A 6 -7.56 2.93 0.31
C PRO A 6 -8.93 3.61 0.23
N ILE A 7 -9.02 4.63 -0.62
CA ILE A 7 -10.24 5.40 -0.84
C ILE A 7 -10.51 5.49 -2.34
N THR A 8 -11.73 5.11 -2.73
CA THR A 8 -12.26 5.32 -4.06
C THR A 8 -13.62 6.02 -3.92
N ASP A 9 -14.28 6.32 -5.05
CA ASP A 9 -15.63 6.90 -5.01
C ASP A 9 -16.63 5.98 -4.32
N GLU A 10 -16.37 4.66 -4.33
CA GLU A 10 -17.30 3.65 -3.83
C GLU A 10 -16.84 3.04 -2.51
N LYS A 11 -15.59 3.21 -2.11
CA LYS A 11 -15.02 2.46 -0.99
C LYS A 11 -14.07 3.33 -0.18
N LYS A 12 -14.14 3.20 1.14
CA LYS A 12 -13.23 3.86 2.06
C LYS A 12 -12.95 2.90 3.21
N ILE A 13 -11.72 2.40 3.31
CA ILE A 13 -11.36 1.41 4.33
C ILE A 13 -10.65 2.14 5.46
N VAL A 14 -11.33 2.28 6.57
CA VAL A 14 -10.88 3.05 7.73
C VAL A 14 -10.85 2.19 8.97
N GLY A 15 -10.10 2.64 9.95
CA GLY A 15 -10.04 2.00 11.26
C GLY A 15 -8.67 1.48 11.60
N LYS A 16 -8.48 1.21 12.86
CA LYS A 16 -7.22 0.73 13.43
C LYS A 16 -7.16 -0.80 13.39
N ILE A 17 -6.02 -1.35 12.99
CA ILE A 17 -5.78 -2.80 12.94
C ILE A 17 -5.06 -3.24 14.22
N PRO A 18 -5.48 -4.29 14.90
CA PRO A 18 -6.65 -5.15 14.64
C PRO A 18 -7.89 -4.76 15.45
N SER A 19 -7.85 -3.63 16.19
CA SER A 19 -8.91 -3.31 17.17
C SER A 19 -10.23 -2.95 16.50
N GLU A 20 -10.21 -2.37 15.30
CA GLU A 20 -11.42 -1.93 14.61
C GLU A 20 -11.67 -2.69 13.31
N ILE A 21 -10.62 -3.07 12.60
CA ILE A 21 -10.74 -3.90 11.39
C ILE A 21 -9.71 -5.02 11.44
N SER A 22 -9.96 -6.08 10.66
CA SER A 22 -9.10 -7.26 10.66
C SER A 22 -7.82 -7.05 9.84
N LEU A 23 -6.84 -7.92 10.06
CA LEU A 23 -5.64 -7.96 9.23
C LEU A 23 -5.99 -8.21 7.77
N GLU A 24 -6.97 -9.09 7.50
CA GLU A 24 -7.41 -9.41 6.14
C GLU A 24 -8.01 -8.18 5.44
N GLU A 25 -8.80 -7.39 6.15
CA GLU A 25 -9.32 -6.14 5.62
C GLU A 25 -8.19 -5.15 5.34
N GLY A 26 -7.18 -5.11 6.20
CA GLY A 26 -5.98 -4.32 5.99
C GLY A 26 -5.18 -4.76 4.77
N TYR A 27 -5.05 -6.07 4.58
CA TYR A 27 -4.40 -6.64 3.39
C TYR A 27 -5.13 -6.19 2.12
N ASP A 28 -6.47 -6.30 2.10
CA ASP A 28 -7.27 -5.88 0.96
C ASP A 28 -7.15 -4.37 0.72
N ALA A 29 -7.06 -3.58 1.79
CA ALA A 29 -6.85 -2.15 1.69
C ALA A 29 -5.49 -1.82 1.06
N ALA A 30 -4.44 -2.53 1.46
CA ALA A 30 -3.11 -2.36 0.89
C ALA A 30 -3.09 -2.76 -0.60
N SER A 31 -3.82 -3.81 -0.97
CA SER A 31 -3.98 -4.22 -2.35
C SER A 31 -4.67 -3.12 -3.18
N LEU A 32 -5.69 -2.48 -2.63
CA LEU A 32 -6.34 -1.34 -3.27
C LEU A 32 -5.36 -0.18 -3.47
N CYS A 33 -4.51 0.10 -2.47
CA CYS A 33 -3.48 1.12 -2.60
C CYS A 33 -2.54 0.83 -3.76
N ALA A 34 -2.21 -0.45 -4.00
CA ALA A 34 -1.37 -0.84 -5.13
C ALA A 34 -2.06 -0.55 -6.46
N ASP A 35 -3.35 -0.89 -6.57
CA ASP A 35 -4.13 -0.59 -7.77
C ASP A 35 -4.12 0.91 -8.06
N LEU A 36 -4.33 1.73 -7.03
CA LEU A 36 -4.37 3.18 -7.18
C LEU A 36 -2.98 3.75 -7.51
N THR A 37 -1.92 3.19 -6.95
CA THR A 37 -0.54 3.58 -7.25
C THR A 37 -0.22 3.30 -8.72
N ILE A 38 -0.56 2.10 -9.19
CA ILE A 38 -0.33 1.73 -10.59
C ILE A 38 -1.13 2.65 -11.51
N ALA A 39 -2.40 2.92 -11.18
CA ALA A 39 -3.23 3.83 -11.98
C ALA A 39 -2.60 5.22 -12.08
N THR A 40 -2.05 5.74 -10.97
CA THR A 40 -1.34 7.02 -10.98
C THR A 40 -0.13 6.98 -11.91
N LEU A 41 0.68 5.93 -11.82
CA LEU A 41 1.89 5.81 -12.63
C LEU A 41 1.58 5.65 -14.11
N LEU A 42 0.47 5.01 -14.46
CA LEU A 42 0.07 4.84 -15.85
C LEU A 42 -0.33 6.16 -16.52
N THR A 43 -0.53 7.23 -15.75
CA THR A 43 -0.76 8.56 -16.33
C THR A 43 0.51 9.17 -16.92
N ILE A 44 1.69 8.67 -16.53
CA ILE A 44 2.98 9.23 -16.94
C ILE A 44 3.90 8.23 -17.64
N SER A 45 3.56 6.94 -17.64
CA SER A 45 4.44 5.92 -18.22
C SER A 45 3.66 4.70 -18.66
N ASP A 46 4.28 3.91 -19.55
CA ASP A 46 3.82 2.57 -19.90
C ASP A 46 4.24 1.62 -18.78
N ILE A 47 3.40 0.66 -18.45
CA ILE A 47 3.69 -0.32 -17.40
C ILE A 47 5.00 -1.10 -17.67
N LYS A 48 5.32 -1.35 -18.93
CA LYS A 48 6.52 -2.08 -19.32
C LYS A 48 7.81 -1.35 -18.97
N LYS A 49 7.74 -0.05 -18.75
CA LYS A 49 8.89 0.79 -18.41
C LYS A 49 9.05 1.01 -16.92
N LEU A 50 8.10 0.55 -16.12
CA LEU A 50 8.09 0.76 -14.68
C LEU A 50 8.81 -0.37 -13.97
N ILE A 51 9.70 0.00 -13.04
CA ILE A 51 10.43 -0.95 -12.21
C ILE A 51 10.24 -0.53 -10.75
N PRO A 52 9.62 -1.37 -9.91
CA PRO A 52 9.46 -1.03 -8.49
C PRO A 52 10.83 -1.02 -7.80
N VAL A 53 11.08 0.02 -6.99
CA VAL A 53 12.35 0.23 -6.32
C VAL A 53 12.21 0.13 -4.80
N ASN A 54 11.27 0.86 -4.23
CA ASN A 54 11.10 0.89 -2.77
C ASN A 54 9.65 1.17 -2.41
N VAL A 55 9.18 0.51 -1.35
CA VAL A 55 7.82 0.65 -0.83
C VAL A 55 7.91 0.89 0.67
N ILE A 56 7.18 1.89 1.16
CA ILE A 56 7.01 2.12 2.58
C ILE A 56 5.52 2.07 2.90
N GLY A 57 5.14 1.14 3.76
CA GLY A 57 3.76 0.99 4.21
C GLY A 57 3.59 1.48 5.64
N PHE A 58 2.62 2.36 5.86
CA PHE A 58 2.24 2.88 7.16
C PHE A 58 0.91 2.26 7.56
N VAL A 59 0.93 1.50 8.64
CA VAL A 59 -0.25 0.78 9.12
C VAL A 59 -0.79 1.46 10.38
N ASN A 60 -2.03 1.91 10.31
CA ASN A 60 -2.73 2.45 11.46
C ASN A 60 -3.05 1.28 12.38
N SER A 61 -2.21 1.08 13.40
CA SER A 61 -2.26 -0.14 14.20
C SER A 61 -2.21 0.13 15.69
N SER A 62 -2.75 -0.83 16.45
CA SER A 62 -2.64 -0.83 17.91
C SER A 62 -1.17 -0.96 18.31
N PRO A 63 -0.77 -0.39 19.48
CA PRO A 63 0.66 -0.34 19.84
C PRO A 63 1.37 -1.68 19.91
N ASP A 64 0.65 -2.75 20.24
CA ASP A 64 1.22 -4.09 20.37
C ASP A 64 1.02 -4.97 19.14
N PHE A 65 0.42 -4.44 18.08
CA PHE A 65 0.31 -5.16 16.81
C PHE A 65 1.68 -5.23 16.14
N LYS A 66 2.06 -6.42 15.68
CA LYS A 66 3.40 -6.67 15.11
C LYS A 66 3.36 -7.26 13.70
N ASP A 67 2.17 -7.40 13.12
CA ASP A 67 1.99 -8.02 11.81
C ASP A 67 1.85 -7.01 10.67
N GLN A 68 2.46 -5.82 10.81
CA GLN A 68 2.45 -4.81 9.74
C GLN A 68 2.93 -5.36 8.39
N PRO A 69 4.00 -6.21 8.34
CA PRO A 69 4.41 -6.79 7.06
C PRO A 69 3.32 -7.61 6.38
N ASN A 70 2.48 -8.33 7.14
CA ASN A 70 1.40 -9.13 6.58
C ASN A 70 0.29 -8.26 5.99
N VAL A 71 0.09 -7.05 6.50
CA VAL A 71 -0.81 -6.06 5.89
C VAL A 71 -0.20 -5.56 4.58
N LEU A 72 1.07 -5.17 4.60
CA LEU A 72 1.74 -4.62 3.42
C LEU A 72 1.89 -5.66 2.31
N ASN A 73 1.85 -6.95 2.64
CA ASN A 73 1.85 -8.01 1.63
C ASN A 73 0.72 -7.80 0.60
N GLY A 74 -0.40 -7.20 1.00
CA GLY A 74 -1.47 -6.89 0.06
C GLY A 74 -1.01 -6.00 -1.09
N PHE A 75 -0.15 -5.04 -0.78
CA PHE A 75 0.44 -4.14 -1.78
C PHE A 75 1.46 -4.88 -2.65
N THR A 76 2.43 -5.54 -2.02
CA THR A 76 3.53 -6.17 -2.76
C THR A 76 3.07 -7.41 -3.52
N ASP A 77 2.10 -8.18 -3.01
CA ASP A 77 1.52 -9.29 -3.77
C ASP A 77 0.83 -8.79 -5.05
N LYS A 78 0.17 -7.64 -4.97
CA LYS A 78 -0.43 -7.03 -6.16
C LYS A 78 0.62 -6.59 -7.15
N LEU A 79 1.73 -6.00 -6.69
CA LEU A 79 2.84 -5.63 -7.57
C LEU A 79 3.41 -6.86 -8.28
N ASP A 80 3.48 -8.00 -7.62
CA ASP A 80 4.00 -9.23 -8.20
C ASP A 80 3.19 -9.73 -9.39
N GLU A 81 1.93 -9.30 -9.51
CA GLU A 81 1.09 -9.65 -10.66
C GLU A 81 1.49 -8.89 -11.92
N PHE A 82 2.20 -7.76 -11.78
CA PHE A 82 2.54 -6.87 -12.89
C PHE A 82 4.04 -6.73 -13.13
N PHE A 83 4.86 -6.98 -12.11
CA PHE A 83 6.30 -6.74 -12.19
C PHE A 83 7.07 -7.97 -11.74
N SER A 84 8.17 -8.26 -12.45
CA SER A 84 9.08 -9.35 -12.06
C SER A 84 10.08 -8.91 -11.00
N GLU A 85 10.39 -7.61 -10.94
CA GLU A 85 11.33 -7.06 -9.98
C GLU A 85 10.66 -6.89 -8.62
N LYS A 86 11.43 -7.11 -7.55
CA LYS A 86 10.97 -6.96 -6.17
C LYS A 86 11.54 -5.67 -5.57
N PRO A 87 10.70 -4.80 -5.04
CA PRO A 87 11.20 -3.61 -4.34
C PRO A 87 11.76 -3.96 -2.96
N THR A 88 12.64 -3.11 -2.45
CA THR A 88 12.89 -3.08 -1.02
C THR A 88 11.65 -2.50 -0.34
N ARG A 89 11.42 -2.85 0.94
CA ARG A 89 10.24 -2.34 1.62
C ARG A 89 10.45 -2.21 3.13
N SER A 90 9.67 -1.32 3.73
CA SER A 90 9.51 -1.23 5.19
C SER A 90 8.02 -1.15 5.50
N ALA A 91 7.62 -1.86 6.54
CA ALA A 91 6.24 -1.83 7.05
C ALA A 91 6.30 -1.41 8.50
N VAL A 92 5.69 -0.26 8.82
CA VAL A 92 5.73 0.33 10.15
C VAL A 92 4.33 0.61 10.67
N GLY A 93 4.18 0.49 11.99
CA GLY A 93 2.95 0.88 12.65
C GLY A 93 2.98 2.37 12.99
N VAL A 94 1.85 3.03 12.83
CA VAL A 94 1.67 4.43 13.23
C VAL A 94 0.44 4.56 14.11
N SER A 95 0.41 5.59 14.93
CA SER A 95 -0.68 5.81 15.89
C SER A 95 -1.95 6.31 15.21
N SER A 96 -1.84 6.97 14.07
CA SER A 96 -2.99 7.46 13.30
C SER A 96 -2.56 7.77 11.87
N LEU A 97 -3.55 7.82 10.98
CA LEU A 97 -3.37 8.23 9.59
C LEU A 97 -4.45 9.23 9.21
N PRO A 98 -4.19 10.11 8.22
CA PRO A 98 -5.20 11.03 7.73
C PRO A 98 -6.48 10.31 7.33
N LEU A 99 -7.63 10.92 7.59
CA LEU A 99 -8.95 10.39 7.27
C LEU A 99 -9.25 9.07 7.96
N ASN A 100 -8.47 8.71 8.98
CA ASN A 100 -8.57 7.46 9.72
C ASN A 100 -8.44 6.21 8.85
N VAL A 101 -7.76 6.32 7.70
CA VAL A 101 -7.53 5.14 6.87
C VAL A 101 -6.67 4.12 7.62
N CYS A 102 -6.81 2.85 7.26
CA CYS A 102 -6.10 1.78 7.97
C CYS A 102 -4.66 1.61 7.50
N VAL A 103 -4.36 2.04 6.28
CA VAL A 103 -3.01 1.90 5.70
C VAL A 103 -2.79 3.03 4.70
N GLU A 104 -1.53 3.42 4.56
CA GLU A 104 -1.09 4.37 3.54
C GLU A 104 0.23 3.85 2.99
N VAL A 105 0.40 3.86 1.67
CA VAL A 105 1.60 3.30 1.05
C VAL A 105 2.24 4.31 0.10
N GLN A 106 3.54 4.51 0.30
CA GLN A 106 4.38 5.34 -0.56
C GLN A 106 5.31 4.43 -1.34
N ALA A 107 5.50 4.69 -2.64
CA ALA A 107 6.32 3.84 -3.47
C ALA A 107 7.21 4.67 -4.39
N VAL A 108 8.40 4.14 -4.67
CA VAL A 108 9.33 4.70 -5.65
C VAL A 108 9.47 3.70 -6.78
N PHE A 109 9.32 4.19 -8.00
CA PHE A 109 9.49 3.41 -9.21
C PHE A 109 10.53 4.09 -10.10
N TYR A 110 11.30 3.29 -10.82
CA TYR A 110 12.19 3.77 -11.87
C TYR A 110 11.47 3.63 -13.21
N ILE A 111 11.58 4.65 -14.03
CA ILE A 111 11.05 4.62 -15.40
C ILE A 111 12.23 4.36 -16.34
N ASN A 112 12.23 3.18 -16.93
CA ASN A 112 13.32 2.75 -17.82
C ASN A 112 13.01 3.18 -19.25
N GLU A 113 13.47 4.36 -19.61
CA GLU A 113 13.28 4.91 -20.94
C GLU A 113 14.36 4.39 -21.90
#